data_d7b4dd26d2eb7948076aabf6531e0db0
#
_entry.id   d7b4dd26d2eb7948076aabf6531e0db0
#
_cell.length_a   1.000
_cell.length_b   1.000
_cell.length_c   1.000
_cell.angle_alpha   90.00
_cell.angle_beta   90.00
_cell.angle_gamma   90.00
#
_symmetry.space_group_name_H-M   'P 1'
#
loop_
_entity.id
_entity.type
_entity.pdbx_description
1 polymer ?
#
loop_
_entity_poly.entity_id
_entity_poly.type
_entity_poly.pdbx_seq_one_letter_code
_entity_poly.pdbx_strand_id
1 'polypeptide(L)'
;MVGVCSTNLKMKSNRPLFSVEFFPPKSEDAAKNLFITAGQIKRYTPDFASITYGAGGSTRTRTLQYASRLHKDYGYTMMPHLTCVGHSEAELRSIVQEFKSADLHQIMALRGDPPTGIESFMSHPDGLSYASDLVTLIREEHPNCTIGVAGYPEVHPEAPSAEIDIINLKRKVDAGADLVTTQLFFDNSAYFNFKQNCKKHGIEVPILPGLLSVSSLEQAQRFCTMCGSVLPAKLKKQLEDANSDQVACQKIGADWVFTQAKELLENGAPGIHLYILNQAKPAINLMDRLQLIGFYQ
;
A
#
# COMPACT_ATOMS: atom_id res chain seq x y z
N MET A 1 -22.41 24.84 -2.99
CA MET A 1 -22.68 23.67 -2.15
C MET A 1 -21.98 22.50 -2.84
N VAL A 2 -20.74 22.21 -2.45
CA VAL A 2 -19.99 21.04 -2.95
C VAL A 2 -20.48 19.86 -2.15
N GLY A 3 -21.17 18.94 -2.82
CA GLY A 3 -21.69 17.73 -2.21
C GLY A 3 -20.56 16.90 -1.61
N VAL A 4 -20.68 16.55 -0.34
CA VAL A 4 -19.83 15.57 0.35
C VAL A 4 -19.91 14.27 -0.45
N CYS A 5 -18.84 13.98 -1.19
CA CYS A 5 -18.69 12.72 -1.90
C CYS A 5 -18.58 11.62 -0.85
N SER A 6 -19.65 10.82 -0.70
CA SER A 6 -19.64 9.67 0.20
C SER A 6 -18.58 8.70 -0.27
N THR A 7 -17.54 8.52 0.53
CA THR A 7 -16.47 7.54 0.31
C THR A 7 -17.07 6.19 -0.07
N ASN A 8 -16.81 5.74 -1.30
CA ASN A 8 -17.28 4.44 -1.81
C ASN A 8 -16.58 3.24 -1.12
N LEU A 9 -15.59 3.46 -0.27
CA LEU A 9 -15.17 2.52 0.76
C LEU A 9 -16.25 2.51 1.86
N LYS A 10 -17.43 1.98 1.53
CA LYS A 10 -18.40 1.62 2.55
C LYS A 10 -17.69 0.61 3.45
N MET A 11 -17.44 1.02 4.69
CA MET A 11 -17.14 0.09 5.77
C MET A 11 -18.32 -0.90 5.83
N LYS A 12 -18.21 -1.99 5.06
CA LYS A 12 -19.28 -2.98 4.85
C LYS A 12 -19.57 -3.83 6.10
N SER A 13 -18.79 -3.63 7.14
CA SER A 13 -18.91 -4.38 8.39
C SER A 13 -18.42 -3.54 9.57
N ASN A 14 -18.85 -3.90 10.79
CA ASN A 14 -18.34 -3.33 12.05
C ASN A 14 -16.89 -3.76 12.37
N ARG A 15 -16.18 -4.38 11.42
CA ARG A 15 -14.80 -4.83 11.61
C ARG A 15 -13.80 -3.85 10.96
N PRO A 16 -12.55 -3.82 11.43
CA PRO A 16 -11.48 -3.07 10.79
C PRO A 16 -11.25 -3.53 9.33
N LEU A 17 -10.80 -2.62 8.46
CA LEU A 17 -10.43 -2.94 7.09
C LEU A 17 -9.21 -3.87 7.05
N PHE A 18 -9.21 -4.81 6.12
CA PHE A 18 -8.07 -5.68 5.85
C PHE A 18 -7.73 -5.64 4.36
N SER A 19 -6.48 -5.37 4.04
CA SER A 19 -6.01 -5.37 2.66
C SER A 19 -4.60 -5.93 2.54
N VAL A 20 -4.24 -6.36 1.34
CA VAL A 20 -2.93 -6.94 1.05
C VAL A 20 -2.36 -6.39 -0.25
N GLU A 21 -1.03 -6.41 -0.39
CA GLU A 21 -0.35 -6.01 -1.60
C GLU A 21 0.33 -7.18 -2.28
N PHE A 22 0.06 -7.31 -3.59
CA PHE A 22 0.72 -8.25 -4.49
C PHE A 22 1.73 -7.55 -5.40
N PHE A 23 2.67 -8.33 -5.93
CA PHE A 23 3.60 -7.91 -6.96
C PHE A 23 3.34 -8.66 -8.25
N PRO A 24 3.36 -7.99 -9.44
CA PRO A 24 3.26 -8.68 -10.71
C PRO A 24 4.41 -9.70 -10.87
N PRO A 25 4.11 -10.97 -11.12
CA PRO A 25 5.14 -12.01 -11.24
C PRO A 25 5.98 -11.81 -12.49
N LYS A 26 7.27 -12.22 -12.40
CA LYS A 26 8.23 -12.09 -13.50
C LYS A 26 8.42 -13.39 -14.30
N SER A 27 7.86 -14.51 -13.82
CA SER A 27 7.94 -15.83 -14.45
C SER A 27 6.63 -16.60 -14.28
N GLU A 28 6.44 -17.68 -15.03
CA GLU A 28 5.26 -18.54 -14.90
C GLU A 28 5.15 -19.20 -13.52
N ASP A 29 6.26 -19.62 -12.93
CA ASP A 29 6.26 -20.23 -11.60
C ASP A 29 5.93 -19.20 -10.52
N ALA A 30 6.44 -17.96 -10.66
CA ALA A 30 6.03 -16.87 -9.79
C ALA A 30 4.53 -16.53 -9.95
N ALA A 31 3.98 -16.67 -11.17
CA ALA A 31 2.55 -16.49 -11.40
C ALA A 31 1.71 -17.60 -10.73
N LYS A 32 2.12 -18.84 -10.81
CA LYS A 32 1.48 -19.94 -10.07
C LYS A 32 1.47 -19.68 -8.57
N ASN A 33 2.63 -19.26 -8.02
CA ASN A 33 2.74 -18.92 -6.60
C ASN A 33 1.83 -17.74 -6.19
N LEU A 34 1.73 -16.69 -7.02
CA LEU A 34 0.81 -15.57 -6.80
C LEU A 34 -0.63 -16.07 -6.63
N PHE A 35 -1.11 -16.92 -7.54
CA PHE A 35 -2.49 -17.42 -7.49
C PHE A 35 -2.74 -18.38 -6.31
N ILE A 36 -1.76 -19.23 -5.96
CA ILE A 36 -1.83 -20.06 -4.75
C ILE A 36 -1.93 -19.16 -3.52
N THR A 37 -1.07 -18.16 -3.41
CA THR A 37 -1.09 -17.17 -2.32
C THR A 37 -2.43 -16.45 -2.23
N ALA A 38 -2.94 -15.97 -3.37
CA ALA A 38 -4.23 -15.31 -3.42
C ALA A 38 -5.37 -16.24 -2.94
N GLY A 39 -5.42 -17.49 -3.41
CA GLY A 39 -6.39 -18.48 -2.95
C GLY A 39 -6.35 -18.70 -1.44
N GLN A 40 -5.16 -18.79 -0.84
CA GLN A 40 -4.98 -18.99 0.60
C GLN A 40 -5.42 -17.78 1.45
N ILE A 41 -5.16 -16.56 0.97
CA ILE A 41 -5.51 -15.32 1.70
C ILE A 41 -6.99 -14.99 1.55
N LYS A 42 -7.65 -15.41 0.48
CA LYS A 42 -9.06 -15.11 0.21
C LYS A 42 -10.00 -15.49 1.36
N ARG A 43 -9.68 -16.53 2.12
CA ARG A 43 -10.48 -16.97 3.27
C ARG A 43 -10.66 -15.92 4.37
N TYR A 44 -9.74 -14.93 4.45
CA TYR A 44 -9.85 -13.81 5.40
C TYR A 44 -10.64 -12.62 4.83
N THR A 45 -11.22 -12.78 3.64
CA THR A 45 -12.08 -11.77 2.99
C THR A 45 -11.47 -10.37 2.97
N PRO A 46 -10.29 -10.16 2.34
CA PRO A 46 -9.72 -8.83 2.22
C PRO A 46 -10.73 -7.85 1.58
N ASP A 47 -10.82 -6.64 2.13
CA ASP A 47 -11.70 -5.60 1.61
C ASP A 47 -11.25 -5.12 0.23
N PHE A 48 -9.93 -5.09 0.03
CA PHE A 48 -9.31 -4.92 -1.29
C PHE A 48 -7.92 -5.56 -1.32
N ALA A 49 -7.37 -5.71 -2.50
CA ALA A 49 -5.97 -6.06 -2.70
C ALA A 49 -5.34 -5.12 -3.72
N SER A 50 -4.16 -4.59 -3.40
CA SER A 50 -3.37 -3.82 -4.37
C SER A 50 -2.44 -4.73 -5.17
N ILE A 51 -2.02 -4.24 -6.32
CA ILE A 51 -0.96 -4.85 -7.11
C ILE A 51 -0.04 -3.76 -7.64
N THR A 52 1.26 -3.91 -7.42
CA THR A 52 2.24 -2.87 -7.72
C THR A 52 2.42 -2.64 -9.21
N TYR A 53 2.95 -1.45 -9.52
CA TYR A 53 3.35 -1.05 -10.86
C TYR A 53 4.88 -0.99 -10.91
N GLY A 54 5.50 -1.60 -11.91
CA GLY A 54 6.97 -1.64 -11.97
C GLY A 54 7.59 -0.28 -12.22
N ALA A 55 8.77 -0.08 -11.67
CA ALA A 55 9.53 1.15 -11.87
C ALA A 55 9.63 1.52 -13.37
N GLY A 56 9.43 2.81 -13.68
CA GLY A 56 9.45 3.31 -15.04
C GLY A 56 8.34 2.78 -15.96
N GLY A 57 7.21 2.29 -15.41
CA GLY A 57 6.08 1.82 -16.23
C GLY A 57 6.28 0.43 -16.87
N SER A 58 7.38 -0.25 -16.58
CA SER A 58 7.83 -1.49 -17.25
C SER A 58 6.89 -2.69 -17.10
N THR A 59 5.89 -2.63 -16.22
CA THR A 59 4.97 -3.75 -15.95
C THR A 59 3.50 -3.45 -16.26
N ARG A 60 3.19 -2.38 -17.00
CA ARG A 60 1.81 -1.96 -17.33
C ARG A 60 0.91 -3.14 -17.70
N THR A 61 1.25 -3.85 -18.77
CA THR A 61 0.46 -4.98 -19.29
C THR A 61 0.28 -6.08 -18.24
N ARG A 62 1.35 -6.38 -17.49
CA ARG A 62 1.30 -7.40 -16.42
C ARG A 62 0.41 -6.96 -15.26
N THR A 63 0.53 -5.71 -14.80
CA THR A 63 -0.32 -5.18 -13.71
C THR A 63 -1.79 -5.29 -14.06
N LEU A 64 -2.21 -4.84 -15.25
CA LEU A 64 -3.60 -4.97 -15.70
C LEU A 64 -4.03 -6.44 -15.83
N GLN A 65 -3.20 -7.29 -16.46
CA GLN A 65 -3.48 -8.71 -16.64
C GLN A 65 -3.72 -9.43 -15.31
N TYR A 66 -2.82 -9.25 -14.34
CA TYR A 66 -2.94 -9.95 -13.05
C TYR A 66 -4.02 -9.34 -12.17
N ALA A 67 -4.21 -8.01 -12.18
CA ALA A 67 -5.32 -7.38 -11.49
C ALA A 67 -6.67 -7.93 -12.02
N SER A 68 -6.84 -7.98 -13.35
CA SER A 68 -8.07 -8.51 -13.96
C SER A 68 -8.30 -9.97 -13.62
N ARG A 69 -7.26 -10.81 -13.59
CA ARG A 69 -7.39 -12.22 -13.21
C ARG A 69 -7.72 -12.40 -11.72
N LEU A 70 -7.04 -11.66 -10.83
CA LEU A 70 -7.35 -11.70 -9.39
C LEU A 70 -8.78 -11.21 -9.12
N HIS A 71 -9.26 -10.21 -9.86
CA HIS A 71 -10.63 -9.75 -9.79
C HIS A 71 -11.62 -10.82 -10.27
N LYS A 72 -11.48 -11.29 -11.51
CA LYS A 72 -12.45 -12.19 -12.17
C LYS A 72 -12.43 -13.60 -11.61
N ASP A 73 -11.24 -14.17 -11.43
CA ASP A 73 -11.09 -15.61 -11.11
C ASP A 73 -11.12 -15.86 -9.60
N TYR A 74 -10.71 -14.86 -8.78
CA TYR A 74 -10.61 -14.99 -7.32
C TYR A 74 -11.57 -14.07 -6.56
N GLY A 75 -12.30 -13.19 -7.25
CA GLY A 75 -13.28 -12.27 -6.65
C GLY A 75 -12.67 -11.22 -5.73
N TYR A 76 -11.43 -10.81 -5.97
CA TYR A 76 -10.83 -9.69 -5.24
C TYR A 76 -11.38 -8.36 -5.72
N THR A 77 -11.62 -7.44 -4.81
CA THR A 77 -11.69 -6.01 -5.14
C THR A 77 -10.26 -5.54 -5.34
N MET A 78 -9.87 -5.26 -6.59
CA MET A 78 -8.48 -4.91 -6.91
C MET A 78 -8.26 -3.40 -6.96
N MET A 79 -7.13 -2.97 -6.39
CA MET A 79 -6.61 -1.60 -6.45
C MET A 79 -5.23 -1.61 -7.13
N PRO A 80 -5.17 -1.70 -8.49
CA PRO A 80 -3.90 -1.62 -9.19
C PRO A 80 -3.22 -0.28 -8.93
N HIS A 81 -1.90 -0.30 -8.81
CA HIS A 81 -1.10 0.93 -8.78
C HIS A 81 -1.06 1.54 -10.19
N LEU A 82 -1.07 2.86 -10.25
CA LEU A 82 -0.79 3.66 -11.43
C LEU A 82 0.20 4.75 -11.07
N THR A 83 1.22 4.95 -11.90
CA THR A 83 2.29 5.92 -11.65
C THR A 83 2.41 6.95 -12.76
N CYS A 84 2.79 8.18 -12.42
CA CYS A 84 3.08 9.24 -13.40
C CYS A 84 4.32 8.90 -14.23
N VAL A 85 5.32 8.25 -13.62
CA VAL A 85 6.63 8.01 -14.23
C VAL A 85 6.53 7.22 -15.54
N GLY A 86 7.20 7.73 -16.58
CA GLY A 86 7.31 7.05 -17.86
C GLY A 86 6.09 7.12 -18.77
N HIS A 87 5.08 7.91 -18.43
CA HIS A 87 3.85 8.05 -19.20
C HIS A 87 3.53 9.50 -19.55
N SER A 88 3.04 9.70 -20.78
CA SER A 88 2.34 10.92 -21.16
C SER A 88 0.96 10.97 -20.50
N GLU A 89 0.37 12.15 -20.40
CA GLU A 89 -1.01 12.33 -19.89
C GLU A 89 -2.02 11.53 -20.73
N ALA A 90 -1.87 11.51 -22.04
CA ALA A 90 -2.75 10.75 -22.94
C ALA A 90 -2.69 9.23 -22.67
N GLU A 91 -1.50 8.68 -22.39
CA GLU A 91 -1.34 7.28 -21.99
C GLU A 91 -1.98 7.00 -20.64
N LEU A 92 -1.82 7.91 -19.66
CA LEU A 92 -2.45 7.76 -18.35
C LEU A 92 -3.99 7.73 -18.46
N ARG A 93 -4.58 8.62 -19.27
CA ARG A 93 -6.02 8.60 -19.56
C ARG A 93 -6.46 7.26 -20.19
N SER A 94 -5.70 6.77 -21.16
CA SER A 94 -5.97 5.46 -21.78
C SER A 94 -5.92 4.32 -20.74
N ILE A 95 -4.92 4.31 -19.84
CA ILE A 95 -4.79 3.27 -18.81
C ILE A 95 -5.97 3.31 -17.83
N VAL A 96 -6.42 4.49 -17.42
CA VAL A 96 -7.60 4.61 -16.55
C VAL A 96 -8.85 4.05 -17.24
N GLN A 97 -9.02 4.29 -18.54
CA GLN A 97 -10.12 3.70 -19.31
C GLN A 97 -10.00 2.17 -19.46
N GLU A 98 -8.77 1.65 -19.60
CA GLU A 98 -8.52 0.19 -19.59
C GLU A 98 -8.91 -0.44 -18.24
N PHE A 99 -8.54 0.19 -17.11
CA PHE A 99 -8.95 -0.27 -15.78
C PHE A 99 -10.47 -0.27 -15.62
N LYS A 100 -11.12 0.83 -16.01
CA LYS A 100 -12.58 0.96 -15.99
C LYS A 100 -13.26 -0.11 -16.83
N SER A 101 -12.76 -0.39 -18.05
CA SER A 101 -13.28 -1.42 -18.94
C SER A 101 -13.06 -2.84 -18.43
N ALA A 102 -12.07 -3.04 -17.56
CA ALA A 102 -11.77 -4.30 -16.89
C ALA A 102 -12.54 -4.48 -15.56
N ASP A 103 -13.49 -3.58 -15.23
CA ASP A 103 -14.29 -3.55 -13.99
C ASP A 103 -13.41 -3.31 -12.72
N LEU A 104 -12.30 -2.57 -12.89
CA LEU A 104 -11.41 -2.19 -11.81
C LEU A 104 -11.72 -0.75 -11.38
N HIS A 105 -12.50 -0.61 -10.32
CA HIS A 105 -13.02 0.67 -9.83
C HIS A 105 -12.26 1.24 -8.64
N GLN A 106 -11.06 0.73 -8.36
CA GLN A 106 -10.14 1.26 -7.36
C GLN A 106 -8.76 1.42 -7.97
N ILE A 107 -8.06 2.52 -7.69
CA ILE A 107 -6.72 2.81 -8.22
C ILE A 107 -5.86 3.40 -7.11
N MET A 108 -4.62 2.89 -6.93
CA MET A 108 -3.60 3.51 -6.10
C MET A 108 -2.80 4.49 -6.96
N ALA A 109 -3.01 5.78 -6.76
CA ALA A 109 -2.34 6.84 -7.52
C ALA A 109 -1.00 7.21 -6.88
N LEU A 110 0.08 7.03 -7.60
CA LEU A 110 1.45 7.25 -7.14
C LEU A 110 2.22 8.15 -8.13
N ARG A 111 3.25 8.83 -7.67
CA ARG A 111 4.19 9.50 -8.57
C ARG A 111 5.03 8.46 -9.33
N GLY A 112 5.45 7.45 -8.64
CA GLY A 112 6.41 6.44 -9.06
C GLY A 112 7.85 6.83 -8.75
N ASP A 113 8.70 5.80 -8.63
CA ASP A 113 10.13 5.96 -8.39
C ASP A 113 10.89 6.11 -9.71
N PRO A 114 12.05 6.77 -9.71
CA PRO A 114 12.91 6.81 -10.88
C PRO A 114 13.24 5.41 -11.40
N PRO A 115 13.40 5.23 -12.72
CA PRO A 115 13.91 3.97 -13.25
C PRO A 115 15.28 3.62 -12.65
N THR A 116 15.58 2.33 -12.54
CA THR A 116 16.85 1.84 -11.99
C THR A 116 18.04 2.51 -12.68
N GLY A 117 18.93 3.12 -11.92
CA GLY A 117 20.13 3.81 -12.42
C GLY A 117 19.92 5.30 -12.72
N ILE A 118 18.73 5.86 -12.47
CA ILE A 118 18.44 7.29 -12.52
C ILE A 118 18.25 7.81 -11.11
N GLU A 119 19.06 8.80 -10.71
CA GLU A 119 19.08 9.30 -9.32
C GLU A 119 17.88 10.21 -8.98
N SER A 120 17.26 10.84 -9.97
CA SER A 120 16.16 11.76 -9.75
C SER A 120 14.95 11.45 -10.61
N PHE A 121 13.75 11.71 -10.06
CA PHE A 121 12.51 11.63 -10.82
C PHE A 121 12.53 12.62 -11.98
N MET A 122 12.18 12.14 -13.18
CA MET A 122 11.93 12.97 -14.35
C MET A 122 10.55 12.61 -14.90
N SER A 123 9.68 13.62 -14.99
CA SER A 123 8.39 13.44 -15.68
C SER A 123 8.59 13.25 -17.18
N HIS A 124 7.69 12.52 -17.83
CA HIS A 124 7.59 12.56 -19.30
C HIS A 124 7.33 14.01 -19.74
N PRO A 125 7.89 14.50 -20.87
CA PRO A 125 7.66 15.89 -21.33
C PRO A 125 6.19 16.29 -21.38
N ASP A 126 5.31 15.37 -21.83
CA ASP A 126 3.87 15.55 -21.90
C ASP A 126 3.16 14.78 -20.76
N GLY A 127 3.82 14.54 -19.63
CA GLY A 127 3.32 13.73 -18.52
C GLY A 127 3.06 14.53 -17.26
N LEU A 128 2.62 13.83 -16.21
CA LEU A 128 2.32 14.41 -14.91
C LEU A 128 3.53 14.33 -13.98
N SER A 129 3.70 15.37 -13.14
CA SER A 129 4.85 15.46 -12.23
C SER A 129 4.55 14.95 -10.82
N TYR A 130 3.30 15.01 -10.38
CA TYR A 130 2.91 14.66 -9.02
C TYR A 130 1.72 13.72 -8.96
N ALA A 131 1.66 12.92 -7.90
CA ALA A 131 0.51 12.04 -7.66
C ALA A 131 -0.81 12.81 -7.50
N SER A 132 -0.79 14.07 -7.05
CA SER A 132 -1.98 14.94 -7.00
C SER A 132 -2.57 15.19 -8.39
N ASP A 133 -1.72 15.37 -9.39
CA ASP A 133 -2.16 15.61 -10.77
C ASP A 133 -2.81 14.32 -11.33
N LEU A 134 -2.21 13.17 -11.01
CA LEU A 134 -2.78 11.88 -11.37
C LEU A 134 -4.14 11.61 -10.69
N VAL A 135 -4.29 12.01 -9.41
CA VAL A 135 -5.59 11.93 -8.73
C VAL A 135 -6.64 12.75 -9.46
N THR A 136 -6.31 13.98 -9.87
CA THR A 136 -7.22 14.83 -10.66
C THR A 136 -7.61 14.16 -11.97
N LEU A 137 -6.63 13.65 -12.73
CA LEU A 137 -6.88 12.94 -13.99
C LEU A 137 -7.79 11.72 -13.79
N ILE A 138 -7.55 10.91 -12.75
CA ILE A 138 -8.39 9.75 -12.46
C ILE A 138 -9.83 10.19 -12.15
N ARG A 139 -10.03 11.28 -11.39
CA ARG A 139 -11.36 11.81 -11.10
C ARG A 139 -12.10 12.27 -12.35
N GLU A 140 -11.42 12.89 -13.28
CA GLU A 140 -12.00 13.29 -14.56
C GLU A 140 -12.44 12.08 -15.40
N GLU A 141 -11.58 11.08 -15.56
CA GLU A 141 -11.82 9.91 -16.42
C GLU A 141 -12.74 8.87 -15.77
N HIS A 142 -12.68 8.75 -14.44
CA HIS A 142 -13.44 7.76 -13.68
C HIS A 142 -13.98 8.35 -12.37
N PRO A 143 -15.03 9.21 -12.41
CA PRO A 143 -15.52 9.98 -11.25
C PRO A 143 -15.85 9.14 -10.01
N ASN A 144 -16.33 7.91 -10.20
CA ASN A 144 -16.72 6.98 -9.13
C ASN A 144 -15.59 6.03 -8.68
N CYS A 145 -14.36 6.22 -9.15
CA CYS A 145 -13.22 5.41 -8.73
C CYS A 145 -12.89 5.68 -7.26
N THR A 146 -12.59 4.64 -6.49
CA THR A 146 -11.94 4.82 -5.18
C THR A 146 -10.45 5.03 -5.40
N ILE A 147 -9.91 6.17 -4.96
CA ILE A 147 -8.51 6.53 -5.18
C ILE A 147 -7.74 6.44 -3.87
N GLY A 148 -6.79 5.49 -3.80
CA GLY A 148 -5.78 5.41 -2.75
C GLY A 148 -4.54 6.24 -3.11
N VAL A 149 -3.86 6.77 -2.09
CA VAL A 149 -2.56 7.44 -2.23
C VAL A 149 -1.62 7.01 -1.12
N ALA A 150 -0.30 7.14 -1.35
CA ALA A 150 0.70 6.85 -0.32
C ALA A 150 0.86 8.02 0.66
N GLY A 151 1.08 7.68 1.96
CA GLY A 151 1.53 8.57 3.02
C GLY A 151 2.77 8.03 3.71
N TYR A 152 3.56 8.87 4.36
CA TYR A 152 4.86 8.50 4.94
C TYR A 152 4.91 8.86 6.43
N PRO A 153 4.72 7.88 7.34
CA PRO A 153 4.80 8.14 8.80
C PRO A 153 6.14 8.69 9.24
N GLU A 154 7.23 8.32 8.57
CA GLU A 154 8.60 8.70 8.87
C GLU A 154 9.21 9.67 7.82
N VAL A 155 8.34 10.42 7.12
CA VAL A 155 8.66 11.42 6.09
C VAL A 155 9.17 10.79 4.78
N HIS A 156 8.68 11.28 3.67
CA HIS A 156 9.16 10.87 2.34
C HIS A 156 10.64 11.26 2.17
N PRO A 157 11.54 10.35 1.70
CA PRO A 157 12.98 10.63 1.59
C PRO A 157 13.34 11.89 0.79
N GLU A 158 12.54 12.25 -0.21
CA GLU A 158 12.75 13.46 -1.02
C GLU A 158 12.03 14.69 -0.47
N ALA A 159 11.25 14.58 0.60
CA ALA A 159 10.57 15.74 1.17
C ALA A 159 11.55 16.61 1.95
N PRO A 160 11.55 17.94 1.76
CA PRO A 160 12.44 18.84 2.49
C PRO A 160 12.20 18.85 4.01
N SER A 161 10.98 18.54 4.44
CA SER A 161 10.59 18.45 5.85
C SER A 161 9.29 17.65 6.02
N ALA A 162 9.03 17.20 7.24
CA ALA A 162 7.78 16.52 7.59
C ALA A 162 6.54 17.39 7.32
N GLU A 163 6.62 18.70 7.51
CA GLU A 163 5.53 19.63 7.23
C GLU A 163 5.23 19.70 5.74
N ILE A 164 6.25 19.80 4.90
CA ILE A 164 6.07 19.83 3.43
C ILE A 164 5.50 18.49 2.92
N ASP A 165 5.93 17.37 3.50
CA ASP A 165 5.38 16.06 3.14
C ASP A 165 3.88 15.96 3.45
N ILE A 166 3.44 16.45 4.62
CA ILE A 166 2.01 16.53 4.98
C ILE A 166 1.25 17.48 4.05
N ILE A 167 1.81 18.63 3.68
CA ILE A 167 1.20 19.55 2.72
C ILE A 167 1.04 18.86 1.36
N ASN A 168 2.03 18.11 0.91
CA ASN A 168 1.95 17.35 -0.33
C ASN A 168 0.90 16.23 -0.26
N LEU A 169 0.77 15.56 0.89
CA LEU A 169 -0.32 14.61 1.10
C LEU A 169 -1.69 15.29 1.07
N LYS A 170 -1.81 16.46 1.71
CA LYS A 170 -3.05 17.27 1.67
C LYS A 170 -3.47 17.60 0.24
N ARG A 171 -2.52 17.99 -0.63
CA ARG A 171 -2.79 18.25 -2.06
C ARG A 171 -3.40 17.03 -2.75
N LYS A 172 -2.91 15.81 -2.48
CA LYS A 172 -3.47 14.57 -3.02
C LYS A 172 -4.91 14.32 -2.55
N VAL A 173 -5.18 14.60 -1.26
CA VAL A 173 -6.52 14.45 -0.69
C VAL A 173 -7.47 15.51 -1.25
N ASP A 174 -7.03 16.76 -1.38
CA ASP A 174 -7.84 17.84 -1.96
C ASP A 174 -8.13 17.64 -3.44
N ALA A 175 -7.23 16.97 -4.17
CA ALA A 175 -7.47 16.55 -5.55
C ALA A 175 -8.51 15.43 -5.68
N GLY A 176 -8.90 14.79 -4.56
CA GLY A 176 -9.97 13.80 -4.53
C GLY A 176 -9.55 12.39 -4.13
N ALA A 177 -8.42 12.18 -3.44
CA ALA A 177 -8.10 10.87 -2.88
C ALA A 177 -9.05 10.50 -1.74
N ASP A 178 -9.45 9.23 -1.68
CA ASP A 178 -10.42 8.69 -0.71
C ASP A 178 -9.76 7.97 0.45
N LEU A 179 -8.51 7.54 0.29
CA LEU A 179 -7.79 6.66 1.22
C LEU A 179 -6.30 6.96 1.18
N VAL A 180 -5.66 6.94 2.33
CA VAL A 180 -4.20 6.91 2.45
C VAL A 180 -3.76 5.53 2.90
N THR A 181 -2.83 4.89 2.20
CA THR A 181 -2.09 3.73 2.69
C THR A 181 -0.67 4.19 3.06
N THR A 182 -0.21 3.89 4.26
CA THR A 182 1.12 4.37 4.67
C THR A 182 2.21 3.49 4.09
N GLN A 183 3.40 4.10 3.85
CA GLN A 183 4.63 3.33 3.71
C GLN A 183 4.85 2.51 4.99
N LEU A 184 5.60 1.39 4.89
CA LEU A 184 5.94 0.57 6.04
C LEU A 184 6.70 1.36 7.11
N PHE A 185 6.45 1.01 8.34
CA PHE A 185 7.13 1.50 9.54
C PHE A 185 7.17 0.38 10.59
N PHE A 186 8.06 0.49 11.57
CA PHE A 186 8.21 -0.54 12.61
C PHE A 186 7.91 -0.02 14.01
N ASP A 187 7.75 1.30 14.19
CA ASP A 187 7.36 1.95 15.44
C ASP A 187 6.00 2.62 15.28
N ASN A 188 5.01 2.17 16.06
CA ASN A 188 3.65 2.70 16.00
C ASN A 188 3.54 4.18 16.38
N SER A 189 4.50 4.71 17.15
CA SER A 189 4.55 6.14 17.47
C SER A 189 4.66 7.01 16.22
N ALA A 190 5.38 6.55 15.18
CA ALA A 190 5.47 7.24 13.90
C ALA A 190 4.09 7.37 13.23
N TYR A 191 3.30 6.29 13.22
CA TYR A 191 1.94 6.32 12.67
C TYR A 191 1.01 7.24 13.47
N PHE A 192 1.03 7.16 14.80
CA PHE A 192 0.15 7.99 15.62
C PHE A 192 0.47 9.48 15.48
N ASN A 193 1.75 9.84 15.46
CA ASN A 193 2.21 11.21 15.23
C ASN A 193 1.81 11.69 13.82
N PHE A 194 2.00 10.87 12.80
CA PHE A 194 1.60 11.15 11.42
C PHE A 194 0.09 11.39 11.34
N LYS A 195 -0.74 10.49 11.90
CA LYS A 195 -2.20 10.63 11.92
C LYS A 195 -2.65 11.92 12.62
N GLN A 196 -2.00 12.27 13.74
CA GLN A 196 -2.28 13.52 14.44
C GLN A 196 -1.94 14.75 13.59
N ASN A 197 -0.80 14.72 12.90
CA ASN A 197 -0.38 15.82 12.02
C ASN A 197 -1.29 15.92 10.79
N CYS A 198 -1.69 14.81 10.19
CA CYS A 198 -2.69 14.78 9.12
C CYS A 198 -4.00 15.47 9.56
N LYS A 199 -4.50 15.12 10.75
CA LYS A 199 -5.72 15.75 11.29
C LYS A 199 -5.57 17.27 11.50
N LYS A 200 -4.41 17.75 12.00
CA LYS A 200 -4.15 19.19 12.14
C LYS A 200 -4.18 19.94 10.81
N HIS A 201 -3.82 19.27 9.71
CA HIS A 201 -3.86 19.84 8.35
C HIS A 201 -5.17 19.57 7.61
N GLY A 202 -6.22 19.08 8.29
CA GLY A 202 -7.53 18.83 7.68
C GLY A 202 -7.55 17.63 6.72
N ILE A 203 -6.70 16.63 6.93
CA ILE A 203 -6.75 15.34 6.25
C ILE A 203 -7.63 14.41 7.08
N GLU A 204 -8.84 14.14 6.58
CA GLU A 204 -9.88 13.38 7.31
C GLU A 204 -10.17 12.01 6.69
N VAL A 205 -9.61 11.72 5.51
CA VAL A 205 -9.75 10.41 4.86
C VAL A 205 -9.11 9.31 5.71
N PRO A 206 -9.60 8.05 5.63
CA PRO A 206 -8.99 6.93 6.35
C PRO A 206 -7.50 6.79 6.03
N ILE A 207 -6.68 6.59 7.06
CA ILE A 207 -5.24 6.34 6.94
C ILE A 207 -4.98 4.91 7.37
N LEU A 208 -4.70 4.03 6.41
CA LEU A 208 -4.46 2.61 6.62
C LEU A 208 -2.98 2.36 6.88
N PRO A 209 -2.59 1.84 8.06
CA PRO A 209 -1.18 1.52 8.33
C PRO A 209 -0.71 0.35 7.46
N GLY A 210 0.39 0.55 6.75
CA GLY A 210 1.08 -0.45 5.96
C GLY A 210 2.11 -1.21 6.81
N LEU A 211 1.97 -2.52 6.92
CA LEU A 211 2.76 -3.39 7.79
C LEU A 211 3.49 -4.46 7.00
N LEU A 212 4.70 -4.79 7.44
CA LEU A 212 5.54 -5.85 6.88
C LEU A 212 6.05 -6.79 7.96
N SER A 213 5.85 -8.09 7.80
CA SER A 213 6.52 -9.10 8.63
C SER A 213 7.89 -9.40 8.05
N VAL A 214 8.95 -9.06 8.76
CA VAL A 214 10.33 -9.34 8.35
C VAL A 214 10.73 -10.79 8.67
N SER A 215 11.63 -11.35 7.87
CA SER A 215 12.12 -12.73 8.00
C SER A 215 13.63 -12.83 8.25
N SER A 216 14.35 -11.71 8.22
CA SER A 216 15.78 -11.61 8.55
C SER A 216 16.17 -10.17 8.84
N LEU A 217 17.32 -9.99 9.50
CA LEU A 217 17.90 -8.67 9.73
C LEU A 217 18.24 -7.95 8.42
N GLU A 218 18.83 -8.67 7.47
CA GLU A 218 19.17 -8.13 6.15
C GLU A 218 17.94 -7.62 5.41
N GLN A 219 16.85 -8.39 5.43
CA GLN A 219 15.59 -7.96 4.82
C GLN A 219 15.04 -6.69 5.50
N ALA A 220 15.04 -6.63 6.83
CA ALA A 220 14.58 -5.48 7.59
C ALA A 220 15.40 -4.23 7.25
N GLN A 221 16.74 -4.32 7.26
CA GLN A 221 17.64 -3.22 6.92
C GLN A 221 17.45 -2.73 5.49
N ARG A 222 17.34 -3.67 4.53
CA ARG A 222 17.09 -3.34 3.12
C ARG A 222 15.80 -2.54 2.93
N PHE A 223 14.70 -2.98 3.55
CA PHE A 223 13.43 -2.24 3.46
C PHE A 223 13.50 -0.89 4.14
N CYS A 224 14.15 -0.79 5.31
CA CYS A 224 14.36 0.50 5.96
C CYS A 224 15.11 1.48 5.06
N THR A 225 16.19 1.03 4.41
CA THR A 225 16.96 1.87 3.48
C THR A 225 16.12 2.29 2.26
N MET A 226 15.37 1.36 1.68
CA MET A 226 14.54 1.64 0.49
C MET A 226 13.39 2.61 0.78
N CYS A 227 12.78 2.51 1.95
CA CYS A 227 11.56 3.22 2.30
C CYS A 227 11.79 4.46 3.17
N GLY A 228 13.03 4.72 3.59
CA GLY A 228 13.35 5.77 4.54
C GLY A 228 12.84 5.50 5.96
N SER A 229 12.60 4.24 6.31
CA SER A 229 12.04 3.85 7.61
C SER A 229 13.13 3.53 8.62
N VAL A 230 12.81 3.71 9.91
CA VAL A 230 13.74 3.41 11.01
C VAL A 230 13.54 1.99 11.52
N LEU A 231 14.63 1.21 11.64
CA LEU A 231 14.60 -0.08 12.28
C LEU A 231 14.77 0.10 13.81
N PRO A 232 13.74 -0.19 14.64
CA PRO A 232 13.84 -0.02 16.08
C PRO A 232 14.98 -0.86 16.68
N ALA A 233 15.74 -0.28 17.60
CA ALA A 233 16.89 -0.95 18.24
C ALA A 233 16.53 -2.30 18.87
N LYS A 234 15.32 -2.41 19.45
CA LYS A 234 14.82 -3.66 20.04
C LYS A 234 14.62 -4.75 18.96
N LEU A 235 13.98 -4.43 17.84
CA LEU A 235 13.78 -5.39 16.74
C LEU A 235 15.11 -5.79 16.12
N LYS A 236 15.98 -4.80 15.87
CA LYS A 236 17.33 -5.03 15.35
C LYS A 236 18.08 -6.02 16.24
N LYS A 237 18.13 -5.76 17.55
CA LYS A 237 18.83 -6.64 18.52
C LYS A 237 18.25 -8.05 18.54
N GLN A 238 16.91 -8.21 18.53
CA GLN A 238 16.29 -9.54 18.51
C GLN A 238 16.68 -10.34 17.25
N LEU A 239 16.73 -9.68 16.09
CA LEU A 239 17.13 -10.33 14.82
C LEU A 239 18.65 -10.65 14.81
N GLU A 240 19.49 -9.80 15.41
CA GLU A 240 20.92 -10.05 15.59
C GLU A 240 21.16 -11.27 16.51
N ASP A 241 20.46 -11.32 17.65
CA ASP A 241 20.58 -12.40 18.64
C ASP A 241 20.09 -13.75 18.07
N ALA A 242 19.18 -13.73 17.10
CA ALA A 242 18.74 -14.93 16.39
C ALA A 242 19.81 -15.52 15.45
N ASN A 243 20.93 -14.82 15.23
CA ASN A 243 22.14 -15.29 14.53
C ASN A 243 21.84 -16.01 13.20
N SER A 244 20.99 -15.41 12.36
CA SER A 244 20.56 -15.94 11.05
C SER A 244 19.77 -17.27 11.10
N ASP A 245 19.32 -17.71 12.27
CA ASP A 245 18.32 -18.77 12.35
C ASP A 245 17.02 -18.29 11.70
N GLN A 246 16.73 -18.84 10.52
CA GLN A 246 15.60 -18.41 9.71
C GLN A 246 14.25 -18.61 10.42
N VAL A 247 14.10 -19.67 11.21
CA VAL A 247 12.86 -19.97 11.95
C VAL A 247 12.68 -18.98 13.09
N ALA A 248 13.75 -18.71 13.83
CA ALA A 248 13.75 -17.70 14.90
C ALA A 248 13.47 -16.29 14.34
N CYS A 249 14.12 -15.88 13.25
CA CYS A 249 13.88 -14.59 12.61
C CYS A 249 12.42 -14.44 12.11
N GLN A 250 11.87 -15.46 11.47
CA GLN A 250 10.46 -15.44 11.03
C GLN A 250 9.50 -15.32 12.22
N LYS A 251 9.79 -16.00 13.33
CA LYS A 251 8.99 -15.89 14.55
C LYS A 251 9.07 -14.47 15.14
N ILE A 252 10.25 -13.89 15.23
CA ILE A 252 10.44 -12.51 15.72
C ILE A 252 9.64 -11.52 14.86
N GLY A 253 9.74 -11.60 13.53
CA GLY A 253 8.99 -10.73 12.63
C GLY A 253 7.47 -10.92 12.73
N ALA A 254 7.00 -12.17 12.91
CA ALA A 254 5.58 -12.46 13.10
C ALA A 254 5.06 -11.92 14.45
N ASP A 255 5.84 -12.03 15.52
CA ASP A 255 5.48 -11.50 16.84
C ASP A 255 5.50 -9.97 16.84
N TRP A 256 6.46 -9.37 16.14
CA TRP A 256 6.54 -7.91 15.99
C TRP A 256 5.32 -7.35 15.27
N VAL A 257 5.02 -7.85 14.06
CA VAL A 257 3.91 -7.35 13.26
C VAL A 257 2.55 -7.60 13.94
N PHE A 258 2.41 -8.70 14.70
CA PHE A 258 1.21 -8.94 15.49
C PHE A 258 1.04 -7.90 16.60
N THR A 259 2.13 -7.59 17.33
CA THR A 259 2.10 -6.57 18.40
C THR A 259 1.76 -5.19 17.82
N GLN A 260 2.37 -4.83 16.68
CA GLN A 260 2.05 -3.58 15.98
C GLN A 260 0.57 -3.53 15.57
N ALA A 261 0.08 -4.54 14.86
CA ALA A 261 -1.28 -4.59 14.35
C ALA A 261 -2.31 -4.51 15.49
N LYS A 262 -2.09 -5.28 16.58
CA LYS A 262 -2.94 -5.25 17.75
C LYS A 262 -3.04 -3.84 18.35
N GLU A 263 -1.90 -3.21 18.65
CA GLU A 263 -1.86 -1.87 19.24
C GLU A 263 -2.51 -0.82 18.32
N LEU A 264 -2.24 -0.88 17.01
CA LEU A 264 -2.85 0.03 16.04
C LEU A 264 -4.37 -0.08 16.02
N LEU A 265 -4.90 -1.31 15.99
CA LEU A 265 -6.35 -1.56 15.98
C LEU A 265 -7.01 -1.16 17.29
N GLU A 266 -6.40 -1.46 18.44
CA GLU A 266 -6.88 -1.05 19.78
C GLU A 266 -6.92 0.49 19.93
N ASN A 267 -6.05 1.22 19.22
CA ASN A 267 -5.99 2.69 19.21
C ASN A 267 -6.70 3.32 18.00
N GLY A 268 -7.64 2.61 17.39
CA GLY A 268 -8.56 3.16 16.40
C GLY A 268 -7.95 3.40 15.02
N ALA A 269 -7.00 2.58 14.60
CA ALA A 269 -6.66 2.47 13.19
C ALA A 269 -7.87 1.90 12.41
N PRO A 270 -8.18 2.42 11.21
CA PRO A 270 -9.36 1.99 10.46
C PRO A 270 -9.25 0.54 9.94
N GLY A 271 -8.08 -0.06 10.05
CA GLY A 271 -7.72 -1.40 9.59
C GLY A 271 -6.23 -1.55 9.41
N ILE A 272 -5.79 -2.54 8.64
CA ILE A 272 -4.39 -2.80 8.31
C ILE A 272 -4.23 -3.11 6.82
N HIS A 273 -3.09 -2.72 6.25
CA HIS A 273 -2.62 -3.11 4.93
C HIS A 273 -1.35 -3.94 5.07
N LEU A 274 -1.27 -5.12 4.46
CA LEU A 274 -0.11 -6.01 4.58
C LEU A 274 0.69 -6.06 3.28
N TYR A 275 1.97 -5.74 3.38
CA TYR A 275 2.98 -5.99 2.36
C TYR A 275 3.42 -7.46 2.44
N ILE A 276 2.76 -8.32 1.67
CA ILE A 276 2.92 -9.79 1.79
C ILE A 276 4.03 -10.38 0.92
N LEU A 277 4.63 -9.60 0.01
CA LEU A 277 5.69 -10.04 -0.91
C LEU A 277 5.34 -11.34 -1.67
N ASN A 278 4.08 -11.50 -2.06
CA ASN A 278 3.51 -12.73 -2.65
C ASN A 278 3.72 -13.99 -1.80
N GLN A 279 3.75 -13.85 -0.46
CA GLN A 279 3.86 -14.95 0.50
C GLN A 279 2.62 -14.97 1.41
N ALA A 280 1.89 -16.07 1.43
CA ALA A 280 0.68 -16.19 2.24
C ALA A 280 0.96 -16.39 3.74
N LYS A 281 2.02 -17.11 4.08
CA LYS A 281 2.30 -17.56 5.47
C LYS A 281 2.34 -16.41 6.50
N PRO A 282 3.03 -15.28 6.25
CA PRO A 282 3.02 -14.16 7.21
C PRO A 282 1.62 -13.56 7.43
N ALA A 283 0.84 -13.38 6.35
CA ALA A 283 -0.52 -12.86 6.45
C ALA A 283 -1.45 -13.83 7.18
N ILE A 284 -1.38 -15.11 6.88
CA ILE A 284 -2.14 -16.17 7.56
C ILE A 284 -1.86 -16.15 9.07
N ASN A 285 -0.58 -16.16 9.46
CA ASN A 285 -0.19 -16.13 10.86
C ASN A 285 -0.75 -14.90 11.59
N LEU A 286 -0.64 -13.73 10.98
CA LEU A 286 -1.16 -12.50 11.57
C LEU A 286 -2.68 -12.54 11.71
N MET A 287 -3.40 -12.93 10.66
CA MET A 287 -4.85 -12.92 10.65
C MET A 287 -5.44 -13.96 11.60
N ASP A 288 -4.90 -15.18 11.65
CA ASP A 288 -5.31 -16.20 12.60
C ASP A 288 -5.20 -15.70 14.05
N ARG A 289 -4.09 -15.03 14.38
CA ARG A 289 -3.86 -14.46 15.72
C ARG A 289 -4.78 -13.29 16.05
N LEU A 290 -5.06 -12.42 15.07
CA LEU A 290 -5.99 -11.29 15.25
C LEU A 290 -7.43 -11.77 15.43
N GLN A 291 -7.85 -12.83 14.71
CA GLN A 291 -9.17 -13.46 14.91
C GLN A 291 -9.30 -14.07 16.30
N LEU A 292 -8.27 -14.72 16.82
CA LEU A 292 -8.28 -15.30 18.18
C LEU A 292 -8.51 -14.26 19.29
N ILE A 293 -8.14 -13.00 19.06
CA ILE A 293 -8.34 -11.90 20.01
C ILE A 293 -9.54 -11.00 19.68
N GLY A 294 -10.39 -11.42 18.73
CA GLY A 294 -11.67 -10.79 18.44
C GLY A 294 -11.68 -9.76 17.32
N PHE A 295 -10.56 -9.52 16.63
CA PHE A 295 -10.55 -8.76 15.40
C PHE A 295 -10.88 -9.65 14.19
N TYR A 296 -11.59 -9.10 13.20
CA TYR A 296 -11.88 -9.79 11.93
C TYR A 296 -12.68 -11.12 12.07
N GLN A 297 -13.63 -11.17 13.02
CA GLN A 297 -14.58 -12.26 13.15
C GLN A 297 -15.68 -12.20 12.09
#